data_4ce34723e9b530415b40497b7ec6b47d
#
_entry.id   4ce34723e9b530415b40497b7ec6b47d
#
_cell.length_a   1.000
_cell.length_b   1.000
_cell.length_c   1.000
_cell.angle_alpha   90.00
_cell.angle_beta   90.00
_cell.angle_gamma   90.00
#
_symmetry.space_group_name_H-M   'P 1'
#
loop_
_entity.id
_entity.type
_entity.pdbx_description
1 polymer ?
#
loop_
_entity_poly.entity_id
_entity_poly.type
_entity_poly.pdbx_seq_one_letter_code
_entity_poly.pdbx_strand_id
1 'polypeptide(L)'
;DHFFEDHSAMFQLDYNGYAYEDEAMKKKENKFLLYPLKDIMLGADIHLKEFKWINDAVIEYVYTKFQSGPVYTDRTPQIPDHIGGVDNYYNNALAPGWHHWGQALGNPLYLSPIYNTNGELSFLSNRFVAWHIGLSGHPTEKLHYRLRASWQESLGTYDSPYCSPKRNTSLGIEVNYNCTHIYKGLSFNA
;
A
#
# COMPACT_ATOMS: atom_id res chain seq x y z
N ASP A 1 -1.92 13.38 -1.81
CA ASP A 1 -2.31 12.26 -2.68
C ASP A 1 -3.14 11.26 -1.90
N HIS A 2 -4.09 10.65 -2.57
CA HIS A 2 -4.85 9.53 -2.03
C HIS A 2 -5.06 8.48 -3.13
N PHE A 3 -5.09 7.23 -2.74
CA PHE A 3 -5.36 6.10 -3.61
C PHE A 3 -6.32 5.15 -2.91
N PHE A 4 -7.34 4.72 -3.64
CA PHE A 4 -8.31 3.73 -3.21
C PHE A 4 -8.24 2.55 -4.16
N GLU A 5 -8.00 1.38 -3.63
CA GLU A 5 -8.04 0.15 -4.41
C GLU A 5 -9.49 -0.16 -4.79
N ASP A 6 -9.70 -0.56 -6.05
CA ASP A 6 -11.02 -0.90 -6.62
C ASP A 6 -12.11 0.15 -6.35
N HIS A 7 -11.74 1.43 -6.32
CA HIS A 7 -12.67 2.52 -6.05
C HIS A 7 -13.87 2.57 -7.00
N SER A 8 -13.73 2.02 -8.21
CA SER A 8 -14.85 1.92 -9.17
C SER A 8 -16.04 1.15 -8.61
N ALA A 9 -15.79 0.15 -7.77
CA ALA A 9 -16.84 -0.62 -7.11
C ALA A 9 -17.65 0.22 -6.12
N MET A 10 -17.07 1.27 -5.55
CA MET A 10 -17.78 2.18 -4.64
C MET A 10 -18.89 2.98 -5.33
N PHE A 11 -18.72 3.24 -6.62
CA PHE A 11 -19.67 4.00 -7.44
C PHE A 11 -20.57 3.11 -8.28
N GLN A 12 -20.41 1.79 -8.21
CA GLN A 12 -21.36 0.88 -8.84
C GLN A 12 -22.70 1.01 -8.12
N LEU A 13 -23.75 1.14 -8.92
CA LEU A 13 -25.11 1.08 -8.40
C LEU A 13 -25.28 -0.29 -7.73
N ASP A 14 -25.56 -0.27 -6.46
CA ASP A 14 -26.06 -1.45 -5.79
C ASP A 14 -27.47 -1.69 -6.32
N TYR A 15 -27.59 -2.54 -7.32
CA TYR A 15 -28.90 -3.02 -7.79
C TYR A 15 -29.49 -3.92 -6.71
N ASN A 16 -29.67 -3.33 -5.53
CA ASN A 16 -30.23 -3.99 -4.38
C ASN A 16 -31.52 -4.69 -4.74
N GLY A 17 -31.57 -5.91 -4.40
CA GLY A 17 -32.69 -6.75 -4.69
C GLY A 17 -32.66 -7.39 -6.07
N TYR A 18 -31.65 -7.16 -6.87
CA TYR A 18 -31.54 -7.89 -8.13
C TYR A 18 -31.15 -9.36 -7.92
N ALA A 19 -30.45 -9.63 -6.83
CA ALA A 19 -30.10 -10.99 -6.42
C ALA A 19 -31.00 -11.54 -5.32
N TYR A 20 -31.92 -10.74 -4.79
CA TYR A 20 -32.82 -11.17 -3.72
C TYR A 20 -34.21 -11.48 -4.25
N GLU A 21 -34.76 -12.62 -3.87
CA GLU A 21 -36.16 -12.97 -4.14
C GLU A 21 -37.10 -12.30 -3.12
N ASP A 22 -36.61 -11.95 -1.94
CA ASP A 22 -37.38 -11.33 -0.87
C ASP A 22 -37.49 -9.81 -1.07
N GLU A 23 -38.72 -9.31 -1.14
CA GLU A 23 -39.04 -7.89 -1.26
C GLU A 23 -38.50 -7.04 -0.09
N ALA A 24 -38.33 -7.60 1.09
CA ALA A 24 -37.75 -6.90 2.23
C ALA A 24 -36.26 -6.64 2.03
N MET A 25 -35.55 -7.54 1.38
CA MET A 25 -34.14 -7.39 1.05
C MET A 25 -33.93 -6.40 -0.11
N LYS A 26 -34.90 -6.27 -1.01
CA LYS A 26 -34.87 -5.30 -2.11
C LYS A 26 -34.92 -3.84 -1.66
N LYS A 27 -35.33 -3.57 -0.44
CA LYS A 27 -35.43 -2.22 0.14
C LYS A 27 -34.19 -1.77 0.88
N LYS A 28 -33.04 -2.32 0.60
CA LYS A 28 -31.78 -1.81 1.17
C LYS A 28 -31.58 -0.35 0.81
N GLU A 29 -31.24 0.46 1.80
CA GLU A 29 -31.19 1.92 1.71
C GLU A 29 -30.05 2.46 0.86
N ASN A 30 -29.03 1.68 0.58
CA ASN A 30 -27.83 2.13 -0.12
C ASN A 30 -27.99 1.98 -1.64
N LYS A 31 -27.95 3.09 -2.34
CA LYS A 31 -27.96 3.10 -3.82
C LYS A 31 -26.66 2.60 -4.44
N PHE A 32 -25.59 2.61 -3.69
CA PHE A 32 -24.26 2.24 -4.13
C PHE A 32 -23.69 1.13 -3.26
N LEU A 33 -22.91 0.27 -3.89
CA LEU A 33 -22.05 -0.65 -3.17
C LEU A 33 -20.98 0.19 -2.46
N LEU A 34 -21.32 0.70 -1.29
CA LEU A 34 -20.37 1.40 -0.45
C LEU A 34 -19.37 0.36 0.07
N TYR A 35 -18.34 0.12 -0.70
CA TYR A 35 -17.17 -0.55 -0.19
C TYR A 35 -16.69 0.23 1.03
N PRO A 36 -16.47 -0.42 2.15
CA PRO A 36 -15.80 0.27 3.23
C PRO A 36 -14.44 0.73 2.69
N LEU A 37 -14.18 2.04 2.79
CA LEU A 37 -12.92 2.69 2.44
C LEU A 37 -11.79 2.18 3.34
N LYS A 38 -11.46 0.90 3.23
CA LYS A 38 -10.51 0.27 4.15
C LYS A 38 -9.12 0.21 3.55
N ASP A 39 -9.02 -0.20 2.29
CA ASP A 39 -7.72 -0.24 1.63
C ASP A 39 -7.48 1.11 0.97
N ILE A 40 -6.51 1.83 1.51
CA ILE A 40 -6.27 3.22 1.15
C ILE A 40 -4.79 3.55 1.29
N MET A 41 -4.30 4.42 0.44
CA MET A 41 -3.06 5.15 0.60
C MET A 41 -3.38 6.65 0.67
N LEU A 42 -2.96 7.28 1.74
CA LEU A 42 -3.06 8.72 1.94
C LEU A 42 -1.67 9.30 2.11
N GLY A 43 -1.36 10.36 1.39
CA GLY A 43 -0.08 11.02 1.48
C GLY A 43 -0.20 12.54 1.40
N ALA A 44 0.72 13.21 2.06
CA ALA A 44 0.93 14.65 1.95
C ALA A 44 2.41 14.92 1.70
N ASP A 45 2.68 15.76 0.72
CA ASP A 45 4.00 16.24 0.37
C ASP A 45 4.02 17.76 0.49
N ILE A 46 4.91 18.28 1.31
CA ILE A 46 5.01 19.69 1.68
C ILE A 46 6.37 20.22 1.21
N HIS A 47 6.36 21.17 0.30
CA HIS A 47 7.54 21.84 -0.20
C HIS A 47 7.72 23.22 0.43
N LEU A 48 8.79 23.40 1.20
CA LEU A 48 9.13 24.64 1.93
C LEU A 48 10.27 25.36 1.20
N LYS A 49 9.94 26.15 0.19
CA LYS A 49 10.91 26.78 -0.73
C LYS A 49 11.95 27.68 -0.06
N GLU A 50 11.61 28.31 1.06
CA GLU A 50 12.47 29.28 1.73
C GLU A 50 13.20 28.72 2.95
N PHE A 51 12.89 27.49 3.34
CA PHE A 51 13.41 26.89 4.56
C PHE A 51 14.50 25.86 4.23
N LYS A 52 15.77 26.31 4.24
CA LYS A 52 16.92 25.50 3.81
C LYS A 52 17.15 24.23 4.64
N TRP A 53 16.75 24.23 5.90
CA TRP A 53 16.92 23.07 6.77
C TRP A 53 15.98 21.94 6.43
N ILE A 54 14.73 22.25 6.07
CA ILE A 54 13.73 21.27 5.63
C ILE A 54 13.08 21.84 4.38
N ASN A 55 13.43 21.31 3.21
CA ASN A 55 12.83 21.71 1.94
C ASN A 55 11.58 20.93 1.65
N ASP A 56 11.63 19.63 1.93
CA ASP A 56 10.55 18.73 1.65
C ASP A 56 10.25 17.88 2.88
N ALA A 57 8.98 17.72 3.14
CA ALA A 57 8.47 16.82 4.16
C ALA A 57 7.34 15.98 3.57
N VAL A 58 7.45 14.67 3.69
CA VAL A 58 6.48 13.71 3.19
C VAL A 58 5.95 12.89 4.36
N ILE A 59 4.65 12.67 4.39
CA ILE A 59 4.01 11.70 5.26
C ILE A 59 3.05 10.86 4.44
N GLU A 60 3.09 9.54 4.60
CA GLU A 60 2.22 8.59 3.92
C GLU A 60 1.67 7.57 4.90
N TYR A 61 0.41 7.25 4.73
CA TYR A 61 -0.29 6.19 5.42
C TYR A 61 -0.79 5.17 4.40
N VAL A 62 -0.52 3.90 4.62
CA VAL A 62 -0.96 2.80 3.76
C VAL A 62 -1.71 1.77 4.59
N TYR A 63 -2.87 1.37 4.11
CA TYR A 63 -3.69 0.35 4.74
C TYR A 63 -4.14 -0.66 3.68
N THR A 64 -3.79 -1.93 3.85
CA THR A 64 -4.14 -3.03 2.92
C THR A 64 -4.76 -4.23 3.64
N LYS A 65 -5.21 -4.05 4.88
CA LYS A 65 -5.68 -5.19 5.70
C LYS A 65 -6.95 -5.84 5.18
N PHE A 66 -7.77 -5.13 4.43
CA PHE A 66 -9.04 -5.63 3.93
C PHE A 66 -8.88 -6.42 2.64
N GLN A 67 -7.90 -6.10 1.79
CA GLN A 67 -7.68 -6.71 0.47
C GLN A 67 -8.91 -6.54 -0.43
N SER A 68 -9.31 -5.30 -0.66
CA SER A 68 -10.43 -4.99 -1.54
C SER A 68 -10.24 -5.62 -2.90
N GLY A 69 -11.25 -6.30 -3.38
CA GLY A 69 -11.27 -6.95 -4.68
C GLY A 69 -12.57 -6.64 -5.42
N PRO A 70 -12.71 -7.13 -6.65
CA PRO A 70 -13.90 -6.89 -7.44
C PRO A 70 -15.14 -7.49 -6.78
N VAL A 71 -16.25 -6.79 -6.90
CA VAL A 71 -17.54 -7.26 -6.39
C VAL A 71 -18.25 -8.05 -7.46
N TYR A 72 -18.64 -9.26 -7.14
CA TYR A 72 -19.42 -10.13 -8.03
C TYR A 72 -20.84 -10.25 -7.52
N THR A 73 -21.79 -10.29 -8.47
CA THR A 73 -23.18 -10.63 -8.20
C THR A 73 -23.50 -11.89 -9.01
N ASP A 74 -23.64 -13.02 -8.37
CA ASP A 74 -23.97 -14.28 -9.05
C ASP A 74 -25.45 -14.34 -9.40
N ARG A 75 -26.33 -13.81 -8.62
CA ARG A 75 -27.79 -13.83 -8.86
C ARG A 75 -28.39 -15.24 -8.96
N THR A 76 -27.76 -16.20 -8.35
CA THR A 76 -28.29 -17.56 -8.28
C THR A 76 -28.97 -17.77 -6.92
N PRO A 77 -29.90 -18.74 -6.81
CA PRO A 77 -30.50 -19.11 -5.52
C PRO A 77 -29.46 -19.57 -4.49
N GLN A 78 -28.31 -20.06 -4.94
CA GLN A 78 -27.21 -20.53 -4.11
C GLN A 78 -26.35 -19.37 -3.59
N ILE A 79 -26.22 -18.30 -4.36
CA ILE A 79 -25.43 -17.12 -4.03
C ILE A 79 -26.27 -15.87 -4.33
N PRO A 80 -27.23 -15.56 -3.46
CA PRO A 80 -28.14 -14.44 -3.70
C PRO A 80 -27.52 -13.09 -3.39
N ASP A 81 -26.46 -13.08 -2.59
CA ASP A 81 -25.77 -11.86 -2.15
C ASP A 81 -24.64 -11.44 -3.07
N HIS A 82 -24.26 -10.15 -2.97
CA HIS A 82 -23.04 -9.69 -3.55
C HIS A 82 -21.84 -10.35 -2.87
N ILE A 83 -21.02 -11.01 -3.63
CA ILE A 83 -19.74 -11.50 -3.15
C ILE A 83 -18.75 -10.34 -3.26
N GLY A 84 -18.43 -9.73 -2.14
CA GLY A 84 -17.29 -8.84 -2.05
C GLY A 84 -16.03 -9.68 -2.23
N GLY A 85 -15.31 -9.50 -3.34
CA GLY A 85 -14.03 -10.15 -3.54
C GLY A 85 -13.05 -9.68 -2.48
N VAL A 86 -12.51 -10.62 -1.73
CA VAL A 86 -11.27 -10.42 -1.00
C VAL A 86 -10.17 -10.79 -1.96
N ASP A 87 -9.38 -9.81 -2.38
CA ASP A 87 -8.25 -10.04 -3.26
C ASP A 87 -7.06 -10.59 -2.47
N ASN A 88 -6.02 -10.96 -3.18
CA ASN A 88 -4.75 -11.41 -2.61
C ASN A 88 -3.62 -10.59 -3.25
N TYR A 89 -3.50 -9.33 -2.82
CA TYR A 89 -2.60 -8.36 -3.43
C TYR A 89 -1.20 -8.91 -3.62
N TYR A 90 -0.63 -8.65 -4.79
CA TYR A 90 0.67 -9.11 -5.24
C TYR A 90 0.77 -10.61 -5.53
N ASN A 91 -0.14 -11.44 -5.02
CA ASN A 91 -0.24 -12.84 -5.41
C ASN A 91 -1.21 -13.01 -6.59
N ASN A 92 -1.03 -14.08 -7.34
CA ASN A 92 -1.93 -14.44 -8.42
C ASN A 92 -1.98 -15.97 -8.54
N ALA A 93 -3.16 -16.52 -8.70
CA ALA A 93 -3.35 -17.98 -8.81
C ALA A 93 -2.84 -18.57 -10.13
N LEU A 94 -2.75 -17.75 -11.18
CA LEU A 94 -2.39 -18.20 -12.54
C LEU A 94 -0.97 -17.80 -12.96
N ALA A 95 -0.32 -16.95 -12.20
CA ALA A 95 1.01 -16.42 -12.49
C ALA A 95 1.83 -16.27 -11.20
N PRO A 96 3.16 -16.16 -11.30
CA PRO A 96 4.03 -16.06 -10.10
C PRO A 96 3.76 -14.89 -9.16
N GLY A 97 2.85 -13.98 -9.51
CA GLY A 97 2.56 -12.79 -8.72
C GLY A 97 3.38 -11.57 -9.17
N TRP A 98 3.29 -10.49 -8.39
CA TRP A 98 3.87 -9.19 -8.76
C TRP A 98 5.33 -9.07 -8.33
N HIS A 99 6.18 -9.95 -8.88
CA HIS A 99 7.60 -9.96 -8.60
C HIS A 99 8.44 -10.30 -9.84
N HIS A 100 9.73 -9.96 -9.80
CA HIS A 100 10.72 -10.37 -10.78
C HIS A 100 11.88 -11.07 -10.05
N TRP A 101 12.11 -12.34 -10.38
CA TRP A 101 13.11 -13.20 -9.70
C TRP A 101 12.98 -13.20 -8.16
N GLY A 102 11.75 -13.21 -7.67
CA GLY A 102 11.46 -13.18 -6.23
C GLY A 102 11.58 -11.79 -5.59
N GLN A 103 11.92 -10.75 -6.32
CA GLN A 103 11.93 -9.37 -5.83
C GLN A 103 10.59 -8.70 -6.15
N ALA A 104 9.94 -8.12 -5.15
CA ALA A 104 8.70 -7.39 -5.31
C ALA A 104 8.87 -6.21 -6.26
N LEU A 105 7.88 -6.02 -7.13
CA LEU A 105 7.79 -4.86 -8.02
C LEU A 105 6.85 -3.82 -7.39
N GLY A 106 7.18 -2.55 -7.54
CA GLY A 106 6.34 -1.45 -7.06
C GLY A 106 6.57 -1.10 -5.60
N ASN A 107 5.59 -1.35 -4.73
CA ASN A 107 5.65 -0.89 -3.35
C ASN A 107 6.60 -1.73 -2.48
N PRO A 108 7.66 -1.13 -1.89
CA PRO A 108 8.67 -1.84 -1.11
C PRO A 108 8.18 -2.35 0.25
N LEU A 109 6.96 -2.01 0.66
CA LEU A 109 6.35 -2.54 1.89
C LEU A 109 5.95 -4.01 1.78
N TYR A 110 5.78 -4.52 0.55
CA TYR A 110 5.56 -5.93 0.33
C TYR A 110 6.88 -6.68 0.42
N LEU A 111 7.00 -7.54 1.42
CA LEU A 111 8.21 -8.34 1.60
C LEU A 111 8.43 -9.26 0.39
N SER A 112 9.55 -9.07 -0.27
CA SER A 112 9.90 -9.82 -1.48
C SER A 112 9.99 -11.33 -1.21
N PRO A 113 9.40 -12.16 -2.07
CA PRO A 113 9.43 -13.63 -1.94
C PRO A 113 10.83 -14.25 -1.83
N ILE A 114 11.87 -13.59 -2.36
CA ILE A 114 13.26 -14.05 -2.26
C ILE A 114 13.73 -14.21 -0.79
N TYR A 115 13.08 -13.54 0.15
CA TYR A 115 13.39 -13.65 1.59
C TYR A 115 12.58 -14.73 2.30
N ASN A 116 11.73 -15.47 1.59
CA ASN A 116 10.96 -16.55 2.16
C ASN A 116 11.88 -17.71 2.54
N THR A 117 11.79 -18.17 3.78
CA THR A 117 12.62 -19.29 4.28
C THR A 117 12.17 -20.64 3.75
N ASN A 118 10.95 -20.76 3.24
CA ASN A 118 10.40 -21.98 2.65
C ASN A 118 10.69 -22.13 1.13
N GLY A 119 11.36 -21.13 0.52
CA GLY A 119 11.69 -21.13 -0.89
C GLY A 119 10.51 -20.86 -1.85
N GLU A 120 9.33 -20.57 -1.32
CA GLU A 120 8.16 -20.26 -2.15
C GLU A 120 8.27 -18.84 -2.74
N LEU A 121 7.86 -18.69 -3.99
CA LEU A 121 7.82 -17.40 -4.69
C LEU A 121 6.45 -16.70 -4.53
N SER A 122 5.82 -16.83 -3.37
CA SER A 122 4.58 -16.15 -3.02
C SER A 122 4.81 -15.07 -1.97
N PHE A 123 3.96 -14.04 -1.98
CA PHE A 123 3.97 -13.01 -0.93
C PHE A 123 3.27 -13.56 0.30
N LEU A 124 4.03 -13.83 1.36
CA LEU A 124 3.51 -14.36 2.63
C LEU A 124 2.83 -13.31 3.49
N SER A 125 2.91 -12.04 3.11
CA SER A 125 2.24 -10.94 3.81
C SER A 125 1.89 -9.82 2.84
N ASN A 126 0.62 -9.58 2.69
CA ASN A 126 0.07 -8.50 1.88
C ASN A 126 -0.97 -7.66 2.64
N ARG A 127 -1.31 -8.07 3.88
CA ARG A 127 -2.25 -7.38 4.75
C ARG A 127 -1.48 -6.63 5.83
N PHE A 128 -1.40 -5.32 5.71
CA PHE A 128 -0.64 -4.49 6.66
C PHE A 128 -1.22 -3.09 6.82
N VAL A 129 -0.74 -2.40 7.82
CA VAL A 129 -0.80 -0.94 7.93
C VAL A 129 0.62 -0.42 8.05
N ALA A 130 0.89 0.70 7.40
CA ALA A 130 2.21 1.31 7.44
C ALA A 130 2.14 2.84 7.45
N TRP A 131 3.19 3.44 8.00
CA TRP A 131 3.47 4.85 7.96
C TRP A 131 4.85 5.09 7.39
N HIS A 132 4.96 6.09 6.53
CA HIS A 132 6.21 6.62 6.03
C HIS A 132 6.33 8.09 6.38
N ILE A 133 7.53 8.49 6.76
CA ILE A 133 7.90 9.89 6.95
C ILE A 133 9.22 10.12 6.22
N GLY A 134 9.26 11.14 5.39
CA GLY A 134 10.44 11.59 4.69
C GLY A 134 10.71 13.06 4.98
N LEU A 135 11.97 13.41 5.21
CA LEU A 135 12.43 14.78 5.32
C LEU A 135 13.66 14.96 4.46
N SER A 136 13.75 16.04 3.73
CA SER A 136 14.97 16.44 3.02
C SER A 136 15.28 17.90 3.20
N GLY A 137 16.57 18.25 3.06
CA GLY A 137 17.03 19.62 3.17
C GLY A 137 18.40 19.85 2.58
N HIS A 138 18.72 21.13 2.38
CA HIS A 138 20.03 21.58 1.95
C HIS A 138 20.49 22.75 2.83
N PRO A 139 20.94 22.51 4.07
CA PRO A 139 21.35 23.55 5.01
C PRO A 139 22.38 24.50 4.43
N THR A 140 23.21 23.97 3.53
CA THR A 140 24.20 24.75 2.76
C THR A 140 24.17 24.34 1.29
N GLU A 141 24.75 25.13 0.41
CA GLU A 141 24.87 24.79 -1.02
C GLU A 141 25.68 23.51 -1.30
N LYS A 142 26.45 23.05 -0.32
CA LYS A 142 27.30 21.86 -0.43
C LYS A 142 26.73 20.63 0.24
N LEU A 143 25.79 20.81 1.17
CA LEU A 143 25.26 19.72 1.98
C LEU A 143 23.78 19.49 1.67
N HIS A 144 23.47 18.31 1.21
CA HIS A 144 22.10 17.81 1.08
C HIS A 144 21.92 16.58 1.97
N TYR A 145 20.77 16.45 2.57
CA TYR A 145 20.44 15.27 3.34
C TYR A 145 19.01 14.81 3.07
N ARG A 146 18.76 13.52 3.29
CA ARG A 146 17.45 12.91 3.27
C ARG A 146 17.32 11.92 4.43
N LEU A 147 16.27 12.08 5.20
CA LEU A 147 15.90 11.19 6.29
C LEU A 147 14.62 10.46 5.91
N ARG A 148 14.55 9.17 6.14
CA ARG A 148 13.37 8.35 5.89
C ARG A 148 13.13 7.44 7.08
N ALA A 149 11.88 7.36 7.51
CA ALA A 149 11.44 6.44 8.55
C ALA A 149 10.17 5.73 8.09
N SER A 150 10.09 4.45 8.33
CA SER A 150 8.92 3.63 8.02
C SER A 150 8.60 2.74 9.19
N TRP A 151 7.33 2.62 9.48
CA TRP A 151 6.80 1.67 10.43
C TRP A 151 5.70 0.86 9.76
N GLN A 152 5.71 -0.44 9.97
CA GLN A 152 4.75 -1.36 9.36
C GLN A 152 4.31 -2.43 10.38
N GLU A 153 3.02 -2.74 10.39
CA GLU A 153 2.43 -3.85 11.10
C GLU A 153 1.72 -4.78 10.11
N SER A 154 2.19 -6.01 10.00
CA SER A 154 1.77 -7.01 9.02
C SER A 154 1.00 -8.15 9.67
N LEU A 155 -0.04 -8.63 8.99
CA LEU A 155 -0.95 -9.70 9.45
C LEU A 155 -0.83 -11.01 8.66
N GLY A 156 0.05 -11.09 7.67
CA GLY A 156 0.10 -12.21 6.72
C GLY A 156 -0.90 -12.04 5.58
N THR A 157 -1.38 -13.14 5.04
CA THR A 157 -2.48 -13.19 4.05
C THR A 157 -3.78 -13.61 4.73
N TYR A 158 -4.90 -13.68 3.97
CA TYR A 158 -6.13 -14.28 4.51
C TYR A 158 -6.00 -15.80 4.68
N ASP A 159 -5.36 -16.44 3.71
CA ASP A 159 -5.20 -17.91 3.71
C ASP A 159 -4.16 -18.37 4.75
N SER A 160 -3.19 -17.51 5.05
CA SER A 160 -2.13 -17.80 6.00
C SER A 160 -1.86 -16.59 6.91
N PRO A 161 -2.78 -16.32 7.85
CA PRO A 161 -2.62 -15.21 8.79
C PRO A 161 -1.51 -15.51 9.80
N TYR A 162 -0.77 -14.48 10.20
CA TYR A 162 0.17 -14.60 11.30
C TYR A 162 -0.55 -14.79 12.64
N CYS A 163 -0.02 -15.65 13.49
CA CYS A 163 -0.57 -15.85 14.86
C CYS A 163 -0.55 -14.57 15.69
N SER A 164 0.38 -13.66 15.41
CA SER A 164 0.45 -12.32 15.98
C SER A 164 0.98 -11.34 14.94
N PRO A 165 0.55 -10.07 14.97
CA PRO A 165 1.06 -9.07 14.05
C PRO A 165 2.58 -8.94 14.10
N LYS A 166 3.22 -8.93 12.95
CA LYS A 166 4.66 -8.69 12.83
C LYS A 166 4.92 -7.23 12.57
N ARG A 167 5.80 -6.63 13.36
CA ARG A 167 6.16 -5.21 13.24
C ARG A 167 7.54 -5.07 12.63
N ASN A 168 7.67 -4.11 11.75
CA ASN A 168 8.93 -3.71 11.14
C ASN A 168 9.09 -2.19 11.21
N THR A 169 10.31 -1.75 11.52
CA THR A 169 10.69 -0.33 11.51
C THR A 169 11.97 -0.19 10.71
N SER A 170 11.97 0.71 9.75
CA SER A 170 13.13 1.00 8.91
C SER A 170 13.49 2.46 9.05
N LEU A 171 14.78 2.73 9.15
CA LEU A 171 15.35 4.08 9.15
C LEU A 171 16.37 4.19 8.04
N GLY A 172 16.34 5.27 7.29
CA GLY A 172 17.28 5.56 6.23
C GLY A 172 17.80 6.99 6.38
N ILE A 173 19.12 7.14 6.30
CA ILE A 173 19.81 8.44 6.29
C ILE A 173 20.65 8.44 5.03
N GLU A 174 20.54 9.49 4.25
CA GLU A 174 21.33 9.73 3.06
C GLU A 174 21.94 11.13 3.18
N VAL A 175 23.23 11.24 3.00
CA VAL A 175 23.96 12.51 3.05
C VAL A 175 24.81 12.65 1.80
N ASN A 176 24.66 13.77 1.13
CA ASN A 176 25.46 14.13 -0.02
C ASN A 176 26.23 15.43 0.30
N TYR A 177 27.54 15.36 0.21
CA TYR A 177 28.41 16.53 0.39
C TYR A 177 29.23 16.80 -0.85
N ASN A 178 29.10 18.01 -1.40
CA ASN A 178 29.83 18.46 -2.57
C ASN A 178 31.24 18.96 -2.18
N CYS A 179 32.23 18.16 -2.56
CA CYS A 179 33.65 18.44 -2.30
C CYS A 179 34.38 19.11 -3.48
N THR A 180 33.66 19.71 -4.42
CA THR A 180 34.28 20.33 -5.63
C THR A 180 35.29 21.43 -5.34
N HIS A 181 35.28 21.99 -4.12
CA HIS A 181 36.28 22.95 -3.65
C HIS A 181 37.64 22.30 -3.34
N ILE A 182 37.69 20.96 -3.13
CA ILE A 182 38.94 20.21 -2.93
C ILE A 182 39.41 19.65 -4.26
N TYR A 183 38.49 19.05 -5.02
CA TYR A 183 38.78 18.50 -6.33
C TYR A 183 37.56 18.62 -7.25
N LYS A 184 37.77 19.10 -8.49
CA LYS A 184 36.66 19.33 -9.43
C LYS A 184 35.88 18.04 -9.71
N GLY A 185 34.59 18.06 -9.43
CA GLY A 185 33.69 16.94 -9.65
C GLY A 185 33.65 15.90 -8.52
N LEU A 186 34.35 16.12 -7.41
CA LEU A 186 34.31 15.23 -6.25
C LEU A 186 33.04 15.48 -5.44
N SER A 187 32.29 14.41 -5.14
CA SER A 187 31.19 14.39 -4.20
C SER A 187 31.29 13.16 -3.29
N PHE A 188 30.80 13.29 -2.08
CA PHE A 188 30.69 12.19 -1.11
C PHE A 188 29.21 11.89 -0.88
N ASN A 189 28.83 10.61 -0.99
CA ASN A 189 27.50 10.08 -0.72
C ASN A 189 27.61 9.01 0.36
N ALA A 190 26.79 9.10 1.40
CA ALA A 190 26.68 8.14 2.49
C ALA A 190 25.21 7.88 2.85
#